data_937514f9a1a3fcdf8c656d37367c4335
#
_entry.id   937514f9a1a3fcdf8c656d37367c4335
#
_cell.length_a   1.000
_cell.length_b   1.000
_cell.length_c   1.000
_cell.angle_alpha   90.00
_cell.angle_beta   90.00
_cell.angle_gamma   90.00
#
_symmetry.space_group_name_H-M   'P 1'
#
loop_
_entity.id
_entity.type
_entity.pdbx_description
1 polymer ?
#
loop_
_entity_poly.entity_id
_entity_poly.type
_entity_poly.pdbx_seq_one_letter_code
_entity_poly.pdbx_strand_id
1 'polypeptide(L)'
;MKSGLRSIKLLLILVLIGFIGITPASSAKELNLPDSYDCYRSYVTINSRMDELTDLYPGLVRVKTIGQSFEGRPIQVLQLGREVETNTKPRLVLVSGLQANALAPVELNLLFAETLLNAYGEDANASWLLDQTEIHLILVVNPDGRLVAEQQARNGDVPTWTKNRNSEGCTTGAGGVALGLNFSYEWEAVIPEACAPNYPGPSEASEPETQAIQTYLEEILAQNPERSLVIDLQNEGDWLITPFLYSKTADNPLEDDLYMLASKLAYNSQAMPNRGIPDNLILTGTLTDFAFGHLQAPSLRFNLGTDLAGGDITRCWYFDEVMKPEGLASLTRAAMLAAGPLSQAQGPEITFTTIEYFPFKTHITGQADDMKSYKPPLEQDEYSAVHHVAFSLDVPPWSPDAVFTQMDWSEPVSNAPFMMDFEHTFHFAELTPGKHMVYFQAWDTDPSGEPGQAGMINAVVINVPLYTYIPLINR
;
A
#
# COMPACT_ATOMS: atom_id res chain seq x y z
N MET A 1 46.87 85.64 -23.80
CA MET A 1 46.76 84.42 -24.57
C MET A 1 47.52 83.33 -23.80
N LYS A 2 46.89 82.65 -22.93
CA LYS A 2 47.42 81.45 -22.25
C LYS A 2 46.26 80.54 -21.97
N SER A 3 46.20 79.39 -22.61
CA SER A 3 45.27 78.31 -22.44
C SER A 3 45.60 77.51 -21.15
N GLY A 4 44.63 77.39 -20.28
CA GLY A 4 44.72 76.57 -19.06
C GLY A 4 44.12 75.17 -19.28
N LEU A 5 44.93 74.17 -19.19
CA LEU A 5 44.52 72.75 -19.15
C LEU A 5 44.00 72.44 -17.75
N ARG A 6 42.75 72.03 -17.63
CA ARG A 6 42.19 71.43 -16.41
C ARG A 6 42.34 69.91 -16.46
N SER A 7 43.16 69.36 -15.57
CA SER A 7 43.29 67.93 -15.36
C SER A 7 42.07 67.34 -14.66
N ILE A 8 41.39 66.42 -15.30
CA ILE A 8 40.35 65.62 -14.69
C ILE A 8 41.03 64.39 -14.08
N LYS A 9 40.95 64.28 -12.74
CA LYS A 9 41.35 63.06 -12.01
C LYS A 9 40.24 62.02 -12.13
N LEU A 10 40.49 60.99 -12.87
CA LEU A 10 39.62 59.81 -12.93
C LEU A 10 39.81 58.96 -11.68
N LEU A 11 38.76 58.87 -10.88
CA LEU A 11 38.72 58.03 -9.67
C LEU A 11 38.33 56.61 -10.09
N LEU A 12 39.27 55.65 -10.13
CA LEU A 12 38.97 54.23 -10.35
C LEU A 12 38.40 53.69 -9.06
N ILE A 13 37.09 53.38 -9.06
CA ILE A 13 36.46 52.56 -8.01
C ILE A 13 36.62 51.10 -8.41
N LEU A 14 37.50 50.40 -7.69
CA LEU A 14 37.65 48.95 -7.78
C LEU A 14 36.43 48.34 -7.03
N VAL A 15 35.47 47.81 -7.77
CA VAL A 15 34.42 46.94 -7.25
C VAL A 15 35.01 45.56 -7.06
N LEU A 16 35.30 45.20 -5.84
CA LEU A 16 35.58 43.79 -5.46
C LEU A 16 34.26 43.00 -5.57
N ILE A 17 34.03 42.32 -6.69
CA ILE A 17 33.02 41.28 -6.79
C ILE A 17 33.57 40.06 -6.03
N GLY A 18 33.08 39.89 -4.80
CA GLY A 18 33.30 38.65 -4.05
C GLY A 18 32.65 37.50 -4.82
N PHE A 19 33.43 36.61 -5.40
CA PHE A 19 33.01 35.31 -5.84
C PHE A 19 32.56 34.53 -4.59
N ILE A 20 31.23 34.54 -4.31
CA ILE A 20 30.63 33.53 -3.47
C ILE A 20 30.79 32.23 -4.26
N GLY A 21 31.74 31.41 -3.85
CA GLY A 21 31.89 30.07 -4.37
C GLY A 21 30.61 29.30 -4.12
N ILE A 22 29.80 29.15 -5.14
CA ILE A 22 28.73 28.16 -5.16
C ILE A 22 29.49 26.83 -5.13
N THR A 23 29.51 26.17 -3.96
CA THR A 23 29.91 24.77 -3.89
C THR A 23 29.00 24.01 -4.85
N PRO A 24 29.56 23.22 -5.78
CA PRO A 24 28.71 22.42 -6.66
C PRO A 24 27.85 21.53 -5.77
N ALA A 25 26.56 21.49 -6.08
CA ALA A 25 25.63 20.55 -5.47
C ALA A 25 26.28 19.17 -5.46
N SER A 26 26.16 18.48 -4.33
CA SER A 26 26.55 17.09 -4.15
C SER A 26 26.37 16.32 -5.46
N SER A 27 27.40 15.62 -5.90
CA SER A 27 27.33 14.93 -7.18
C SER A 27 26.22 13.89 -7.12
N ALA A 28 25.49 13.70 -8.21
CA ALA A 28 24.41 12.70 -8.31
C ALA A 28 24.84 11.30 -7.81
N LYS A 29 26.12 11.03 -7.80
CA LYS A 29 26.73 9.80 -7.27
C LYS A 29 26.62 9.66 -5.73
N GLU A 30 26.48 10.76 -4.97
CA GLU A 30 26.27 10.72 -3.51
C GLU A 30 24.81 10.46 -3.12
N LEU A 31 23.87 10.61 -4.05
CA LEU A 31 22.43 10.36 -3.81
C LEU A 31 22.06 8.89 -4.02
N ASN A 32 22.83 8.14 -4.79
CA ASN A 32 22.57 6.74 -5.09
C ASN A 32 23.24 5.81 -4.09
N LEU A 33 22.62 4.66 -3.85
CA LEU A 33 23.21 3.55 -3.12
C LEU A 33 24.21 2.80 -4.03
N PRO A 34 25.14 1.97 -3.47
CA PRO A 34 26.04 1.13 -4.25
C PRO A 34 25.29 0.14 -5.15
N ASP A 35 25.94 -0.36 -6.21
CA ASP A 35 25.36 -1.27 -7.22
C ASP A 35 24.60 -2.49 -6.62
N SER A 36 25.02 -2.98 -5.44
CA SER A 36 24.31 -4.08 -4.75
C SER A 36 22.92 -3.67 -4.20
N TYR A 37 22.68 -2.38 -4.08
CA TYR A 37 21.48 -1.78 -3.49
C TYR A 37 20.90 -0.68 -4.38
N ASP A 38 21.28 -0.61 -5.65
CA ASP A 38 20.88 0.44 -6.60
C ASP A 38 19.39 0.37 -7.00
N CYS A 39 18.74 -0.77 -6.72
CA CYS A 39 17.29 -0.92 -6.84
C CYS A 39 16.52 -0.14 -5.77
N TYR A 40 17.17 0.31 -4.71
CA TYR A 40 16.54 1.05 -3.62
C TYR A 40 16.90 2.54 -3.67
N ARG A 41 15.88 3.38 -3.61
CA ARG A 41 16.06 4.82 -3.53
C ARG A 41 16.57 5.24 -2.15
N SER A 42 17.48 6.22 -2.12
CA SER A 42 17.91 6.84 -0.85
C SER A 42 16.74 7.67 -0.25
N TYR A 43 16.82 7.96 1.06
CA TYR A 43 15.85 8.83 1.74
C TYR A 43 15.63 10.16 1.01
N VAL A 44 16.73 10.76 0.54
CA VAL A 44 16.66 12.04 -0.21
C VAL A 44 15.94 11.84 -1.55
N THR A 45 16.22 10.77 -2.26
CA THR A 45 15.60 10.45 -3.56
C THR A 45 14.12 10.11 -3.39
N ILE A 46 13.73 9.41 -2.31
CA ILE A 46 12.34 9.10 -1.98
C ILE A 46 11.55 10.40 -1.79
N ASN A 47 12.05 11.33 -0.98
CA ASN A 47 11.37 12.60 -0.74
C ASN A 47 11.23 13.43 -2.03
N SER A 48 12.32 13.53 -2.82
CA SER A 48 12.26 14.20 -4.13
C SER A 48 11.24 13.55 -5.07
N ARG A 49 11.10 12.22 -5.02
CA ARG A 49 10.13 11.50 -5.85
C ARG A 49 8.68 11.76 -5.41
N MET A 50 8.42 11.86 -4.11
CA MET A 50 7.09 12.24 -3.60
C MET A 50 6.68 13.63 -4.09
N ASP A 51 7.60 14.60 -4.05
CA ASP A 51 7.36 15.96 -4.56
C ASP A 51 7.07 15.92 -6.07
N GLU A 52 7.86 15.19 -6.84
CA GLU A 52 7.66 15.00 -8.28
C GLU A 52 6.31 14.35 -8.62
N LEU A 53 5.89 13.32 -7.87
CA LEU A 53 4.58 12.69 -8.06
C LEU A 53 3.43 13.65 -7.78
N THR A 54 3.59 14.55 -6.82
CA THR A 54 2.60 15.61 -6.53
C THR A 54 2.45 16.56 -7.71
N ASP A 55 3.55 16.93 -8.36
CA ASP A 55 3.55 17.79 -9.53
C ASP A 55 2.99 17.09 -10.79
N LEU A 56 3.30 15.81 -10.97
CA LEU A 56 2.86 15.01 -12.12
C LEU A 56 1.37 14.64 -12.08
N TYR A 57 0.82 14.42 -10.88
CA TYR A 57 -0.56 13.95 -10.69
C TYR A 57 -1.36 14.87 -9.75
N PRO A 58 -1.50 16.18 -10.11
CA PRO A 58 -2.24 17.12 -9.28
C PRO A 58 -3.70 16.69 -9.13
N GLY A 59 -4.22 16.70 -7.91
CA GLY A 59 -5.57 16.24 -7.59
C GLY A 59 -5.71 14.73 -7.33
N LEU A 60 -4.66 13.93 -7.56
CA LEU A 60 -4.59 12.52 -7.16
C LEU A 60 -3.54 12.28 -6.08
N VAL A 61 -2.50 13.10 -6.00
CA VAL A 61 -1.37 12.92 -5.08
C VAL A 61 -1.24 14.13 -4.17
N ARG A 62 -1.04 13.88 -2.89
CA ARG A 62 -0.75 14.87 -1.86
C ARG A 62 0.32 14.34 -0.91
N VAL A 63 1.15 15.23 -0.39
CA VAL A 63 2.12 14.92 0.67
C VAL A 63 1.75 15.70 1.93
N LYS A 64 1.59 14.99 3.05
CA LYS A 64 1.29 15.56 4.37
C LYS A 64 2.43 15.21 5.32
N THR A 65 3.01 16.21 6.01
CA THR A 65 3.90 15.95 7.14
C THR A 65 3.03 15.68 8.37
N ILE A 66 3.25 14.52 9.02
CA ILE A 66 2.48 14.06 10.18
C ILE A 66 3.25 14.19 11.49
N GLY A 67 4.55 14.44 11.45
CA GLY A 67 5.40 14.61 12.61
C GLY A 67 6.86 14.77 12.23
N GLN A 68 7.72 14.61 13.23
CA GLN A 68 9.17 14.68 13.09
C GLN A 68 9.81 13.49 13.81
N SER A 69 10.94 13.03 13.31
CA SER A 69 11.78 12.04 13.97
C SER A 69 12.51 12.63 15.17
N PHE A 70 13.19 11.78 15.92
CA PHE A 70 14.00 12.19 17.08
C PHE A 70 15.05 13.26 16.74
N GLU A 71 15.69 13.19 15.57
CA GLU A 71 16.64 14.21 15.08
C GLU A 71 15.96 15.36 14.30
N GLY A 72 14.63 15.43 14.29
CA GLY A 72 13.84 16.53 13.71
C GLY A 72 13.59 16.44 12.21
N ARG A 73 13.77 15.27 11.56
CA ARG A 73 13.43 15.06 10.15
C ARG A 73 11.92 14.84 9.97
N PRO A 74 11.32 15.38 8.90
CA PRO A 74 9.88 15.21 8.69
C PRO A 74 9.53 13.74 8.43
N ILE A 75 8.43 13.29 9.04
CA ILE A 75 7.74 12.04 8.74
C ILE A 75 6.57 12.41 7.85
N GLN A 76 6.55 11.86 6.64
CA GLN A 76 5.62 12.25 5.60
C GLN A 76 4.75 11.07 5.15
N VAL A 77 3.52 11.40 4.77
CA VAL A 77 2.57 10.48 4.15
C VAL A 77 2.36 10.91 2.70
N LEU A 78 2.53 10.00 1.78
CA LEU A 78 2.09 10.12 0.40
C LEU A 78 0.64 9.64 0.34
N GLN A 79 -0.29 10.55 0.08
CA GLN A 79 -1.71 10.26 -0.03
C GLN A 79 -2.09 10.17 -1.50
N LEU A 80 -2.69 9.05 -1.89
CA LEU A 80 -3.20 8.83 -3.24
C LEU A 80 -4.73 8.74 -3.20
N GLY A 81 -5.33 9.23 -4.26
CA GLY A 81 -6.76 9.19 -4.50
C GLY A 81 -7.37 10.59 -4.65
N ARG A 82 -8.43 10.63 -5.45
CA ARG A 82 -9.18 11.87 -5.67
C ARG A 82 -9.83 12.33 -4.36
N GLU A 83 -9.66 13.58 -4.02
CA GLU A 83 -10.30 14.17 -2.84
C GLU A 83 -11.82 14.25 -3.03
N VAL A 84 -12.56 13.88 -2.00
CA VAL A 84 -14.01 14.05 -1.92
C VAL A 84 -14.36 14.72 -0.59
N GLU A 85 -15.42 15.53 -0.58
CA GLU A 85 -15.84 16.25 0.62
C GLU A 85 -16.38 15.34 1.74
N THR A 86 -16.69 14.08 1.42
CA THR A 86 -17.27 13.12 2.39
C THR A 86 -16.20 12.10 2.83
N ASN A 87 -16.02 11.95 4.13
CA ASN A 87 -15.08 10.98 4.74
C ASN A 87 -15.65 9.54 4.69
N THR A 88 -16.11 9.10 3.53
CA THR A 88 -16.82 7.81 3.35
C THR A 88 -16.04 6.79 2.53
N LYS A 89 -14.90 7.17 1.97
CA LYS A 89 -14.11 6.25 1.17
C LYS A 89 -13.45 5.15 2.01
N PRO A 90 -13.31 3.95 1.44
CA PRO A 90 -12.42 2.92 1.99
C PRO A 90 -10.99 3.45 2.11
N ARG A 91 -10.22 2.90 3.05
CA ARG A 91 -8.81 3.29 3.24
C ARG A 91 -7.88 2.11 3.21
N LEU A 92 -6.80 2.24 2.46
CA LEU A 92 -5.63 1.39 2.60
C LEU A 92 -4.50 2.22 3.22
N VAL A 93 -3.94 1.75 4.32
CA VAL A 93 -2.79 2.38 4.97
C VAL A 93 -1.61 1.41 4.94
N LEU A 94 -0.55 1.79 4.25
CA LEU A 94 0.70 1.03 4.17
C LEU A 94 1.78 1.76 4.95
N VAL A 95 2.33 1.11 5.97
CA VAL A 95 3.39 1.66 6.80
C VAL A 95 4.66 0.87 6.59
N SER A 96 5.76 1.54 6.22
CA SER A 96 7.06 0.94 6.00
C SER A 96 8.19 1.73 6.67
N GLY A 97 9.37 1.14 6.78
CA GLY A 97 10.53 1.83 7.33
C GLY A 97 10.49 2.11 8.83
N LEU A 98 9.73 1.34 9.63
CA LEU A 98 9.87 1.28 11.08
C LEU A 98 11.25 0.75 11.46
N GLN A 99 11.66 -0.34 10.83
CA GLN A 99 13.04 -0.81 10.89
C GLN A 99 13.89 -0.04 9.88
N ALA A 100 15.01 0.50 10.33
CA ALA A 100 15.86 1.37 9.53
C ALA A 100 16.48 0.69 8.30
N ASN A 101 16.80 -0.61 8.41
CA ASN A 101 17.34 -1.44 7.33
C ASN A 101 16.29 -2.05 6.40
N ALA A 102 15.00 -1.76 6.63
CA ALA A 102 13.91 -2.23 5.77
C ALA A 102 13.89 -1.46 4.44
N LEU A 103 14.89 -1.71 3.57
CA LEU A 103 15.03 -1.03 2.29
C LEU A 103 13.94 -1.47 1.31
N ALA A 104 13.72 -2.78 1.18
CA ALA A 104 12.77 -3.38 0.24
C ALA A 104 11.30 -3.00 0.51
N PRO A 105 10.77 -3.05 1.74
CA PRO A 105 9.42 -2.59 2.04
C PRO A 105 9.17 -1.12 1.67
N VAL A 106 10.15 -0.25 1.90
CA VAL A 106 10.05 1.17 1.55
C VAL A 106 9.99 1.36 0.04
N GLU A 107 10.87 0.67 -0.70
CA GLU A 107 10.89 0.75 -2.17
C GLU A 107 9.61 0.16 -2.77
N LEU A 108 9.16 -1.01 -2.28
CA LEU A 108 7.92 -1.64 -2.72
C LEU A 108 6.69 -0.72 -2.51
N ASN A 109 6.63 -0.06 -1.37
CA ASN A 109 5.55 0.86 -1.03
C ASN A 109 5.49 2.06 -2.01
N LEU A 110 6.66 2.62 -2.37
CA LEU A 110 6.71 3.70 -3.37
C LEU A 110 6.41 3.20 -4.79
N LEU A 111 6.93 2.02 -5.17
CA LEU A 111 6.65 1.39 -6.47
C LEU A 111 5.17 1.06 -6.64
N PHE A 112 4.47 0.68 -5.57
CA PHE A 112 3.03 0.47 -5.59
C PHE A 112 2.28 1.76 -5.95
N ALA A 113 2.66 2.91 -5.35
CA ALA A 113 2.11 4.20 -5.73
C ALA A 113 2.33 4.50 -7.22
N GLU A 114 3.56 4.34 -7.68
CA GLU A 114 3.93 4.59 -9.09
C GLU A 114 3.16 3.67 -10.04
N THR A 115 2.97 2.40 -9.68
CA THR A 115 2.23 1.43 -10.48
C THR A 115 0.77 1.87 -10.67
N LEU A 116 0.08 2.25 -9.60
CA LEU A 116 -1.30 2.72 -9.68
C LEU A 116 -1.43 4.01 -10.47
N LEU A 117 -0.55 4.98 -10.21
CA LEU A 117 -0.58 6.28 -10.88
C LEU A 117 -0.29 6.17 -12.37
N ASN A 118 0.67 5.34 -12.77
CA ASN A 118 1.01 5.13 -14.18
C ASN A 118 -0.11 4.40 -14.95
N ALA A 119 -0.89 3.57 -14.27
CA ALA A 119 -2.01 2.84 -14.87
C ALA A 119 -3.34 3.63 -14.84
N TYR A 120 -3.39 4.78 -14.14
CA TYR A 120 -4.59 5.61 -14.05
C TYR A 120 -5.08 6.09 -15.41
N GLY A 121 -6.36 5.86 -15.69
CA GLY A 121 -6.98 6.20 -16.98
C GLY A 121 -6.89 5.09 -18.03
N GLU A 122 -5.92 4.19 -17.92
CA GLU A 122 -5.70 3.06 -18.83
C GLU A 122 -6.25 1.75 -18.27
N ASP A 123 -5.90 1.43 -17.03
CA ASP A 123 -6.42 0.26 -16.31
C ASP A 123 -7.65 0.63 -15.48
N ALA A 124 -8.70 -0.20 -15.56
CA ALA A 124 -9.96 0.07 -14.89
C ALA A 124 -9.82 -0.04 -13.37
N ASN A 125 -9.09 -1.06 -12.87
CA ASN A 125 -8.92 -1.26 -11.44
C ASN A 125 -8.07 -0.15 -10.81
N ALA A 126 -6.95 0.22 -11.43
CA ALA A 126 -6.14 1.36 -10.98
C ALA A 126 -6.96 2.67 -10.96
N SER A 127 -7.80 2.88 -11.98
CA SER A 127 -8.63 4.08 -12.08
C SER A 127 -9.65 4.17 -10.97
N TRP A 128 -10.45 3.12 -10.73
CA TRP A 128 -11.47 3.18 -9.69
C TRP A 128 -10.84 3.20 -8.28
N LEU A 129 -9.72 2.51 -8.07
CA LEU A 129 -9.01 2.57 -6.80
C LEU A 129 -8.62 4.01 -6.44
N LEU A 130 -8.02 4.75 -7.38
CA LEU A 130 -7.63 6.13 -7.16
C LEU A 130 -8.82 7.10 -7.12
N ASP A 131 -9.93 6.78 -7.78
CA ASP A 131 -11.15 7.60 -7.71
C ASP A 131 -11.97 7.35 -6.43
N GLN A 132 -11.98 6.12 -5.90
CA GLN A 132 -12.94 5.68 -4.88
C GLN A 132 -12.31 5.22 -3.55
N THR A 133 -10.99 5.11 -3.47
CA THR A 133 -10.27 4.69 -2.26
C THR A 133 -9.26 5.78 -1.85
N GLU A 134 -9.04 5.94 -0.56
CA GLU A 134 -7.93 6.73 -0.03
C GLU A 134 -6.78 5.79 0.31
N ILE A 135 -5.62 5.99 -0.32
CA ILE A 135 -4.43 5.19 -0.10
C ILE A 135 -3.38 6.06 0.59
N HIS A 136 -2.98 5.69 1.79
CA HIS A 136 -2.05 6.41 2.63
C HIS A 136 -0.75 5.61 2.77
N LEU A 137 0.34 6.12 2.20
CA LEU A 137 1.63 5.46 2.18
C LEU A 137 2.61 6.20 3.08
N ILE A 138 2.93 5.63 4.24
CA ILE A 138 3.96 6.15 5.14
C ILE A 138 5.24 5.40 4.79
N LEU A 139 6.07 6.04 3.96
CA LEU A 139 7.21 5.36 3.34
C LEU A 139 8.36 5.14 4.31
N VAL A 140 8.78 6.18 5.04
CA VAL A 140 9.94 6.13 5.94
C VAL A 140 9.55 6.69 7.30
N VAL A 141 9.15 5.80 8.22
CA VAL A 141 8.84 6.18 9.61
C VAL A 141 10.09 6.57 10.38
N ASN A 142 11.22 5.91 10.11
CA ASN A 142 12.49 6.07 10.80
C ASN A 142 13.57 6.69 9.89
N PRO A 143 13.47 7.99 9.55
CA PRO A 143 14.42 8.62 8.64
C PRO A 143 15.83 8.71 9.23
N ASP A 144 15.95 8.84 10.54
CA ASP A 144 17.25 8.95 11.23
C ASP A 144 18.02 7.64 11.17
N GLY A 145 17.38 6.54 11.50
CA GLY A 145 17.96 5.21 11.37
C GLY A 145 18.23 4.82 9.92
N ARG A 146 17.32 5.19 8.99
CA ARG A 146 17.49 4.94 7.55
C ARG A 146 18.78 5.51 7.00
N LEU A 147 19.18 6.73 7.39
CA LEU A 147 20.44 7.32 6.98
C LEU A 147 21.65 6.54 7.49
N VAL A 148 21.57 5.91 8.68
CA VAL A 148 22.63 5.03 9.19
C VAL A 148 22.72 3.76 8.36
N ALA A 149 21.58 3.11 8.06
CA ALA A 149 21.54 1.91 7.22
C ALA A 149 22.10 2.19 5.80
N GLU A 150 21.72 3.31 5.20
CA GLU A 150 22.26 3.75 3.90
C GLU A 150 23.76 4.02 3.97
N GLN A 151 24.27 4.58 5.08
CA GLN A 151 25.71 4.78 5.24
C GLN A 151 26.45 3.45 5.36
N GLN A 152 25.88 2.44 6.04
CA GLN A 152 26.44 1.08 6.07
C GLN A 152 26.53 0.52 4.63
N ALA A 153 25.45 0.59 3.85
CA ALA A 153 25.43 0.15 2.46
C ALA A 153 26.49 0.86 1.61
N ARG A 154 26.64 2.19 1.75
CA ARG A 154 27.68 2.97 1.02
C ARG A 154 29.11 2.59 1.40
N ASN A 155 29.32 2.10 2.61
CA ASN A 155 30.61 1.59 3.05
C ASN A 155 30.89 0.15 2.55
N GLY A 156 29.91 -0.49 1.89
CA GLY A 156 29.98 -1.87 1.43
C GLY A 156 29.57 -2.91 2.49
N ASP A 157 29.03 -2.44 3.62
CA ASP A 157 28.52 -3.30 4.68
C ASP A 157 27.06 -3.69 4.42
N VAL A 158 26.63 -4.83 4.94
CA VAL A 158 25.21 -5.18 5.00
C VAL A 158 24.52 -4.25 5.99
N PRO A 159 23.40 -3.58 5.62
CA PRO A 159 22.67 -2.72 6.53
C PRO A 159 22.05 -3.53 7.70
N THR A 160 22.57 -3.33 8.89
CA THR A 160 22.14 -4.06 10.11
C THR A 160 21.51 -3.16 11.17
N TRP A 161 21.53 -1.83 10.97
CA TRP A 161 20.93 -0.89 11.90
C TRP A 161 19.41 -0.87 11.76
N THR A 162 18.67 -1.25 12.82
CA THR A 162 17.19 -1.37 12.81
C THR A 162 16.48 -0.27 13.59
N LYS A 163 17.13 0.33 14.59
CA LYS A 163 16.54 1.25 15.59
C LYS A 163 16.49 2.69 15.09
N ASN A 164 15.76 3.56 15.82
CA ASN A 164 15.89 5.01 15.64
C ASN A 164 17.22 5.53 16.22
N ARG A 165 17.33 6.85 16.45
CA ARG A 165 18.58 7.47 16.91
C ARG A 165 18.51 8.00 18.35
N ASN A 166 17.44 7.69 19.09
CA ASN A 166 17.34 8.03 20.50
C ASN A 166 18.26 7.12 21.34
N SER A 167 19.47 7.60 21.63
CA SER A 167 20.46 6.83 22.39
C SER A 167 20.35 7.02 23.90
N GLU A 168 19.29 7.62 24.41
CA GLU A 168 19.11 7.86 25.83
C GLU A 168 19.17 6.55 26.64
N GLY A 169 19.90 6.57 27.72
CA GLY A 169 20.11 5.38 28.56
C GLY A 169 21.13 4.36 28.05
N CYS A 170 21.66 4.52 26.83
CA CYS A 170 22.70 3.64 26.27
C CYS A 170 24.05 4.35 26.16
N THR A 171 25.08 3.81 26.82
CA THR A 171 26.43 4.36 26.86
C THR A 171 27.42 3.71 25.88
N THR A 172 27.02 2.65 25.19
CA THR A 172 27.92 1.85 24.30
C THR A 172 27.89 2.27 22.84
N GLY A 173 27.12 3.31 22.46
CA GLY A 173 27.02 3.80 21.08
C GLY A 173 26.05 3.04 20.18
N ALA A 174 25.49 1.91 20.63
CA ALA A 174 24.44 1.13 19.91
C ALA A 174 23.02 1.49 20.35
N GLY A 175 22.83 2.69 20.93
CA GLY A 175 21.54 3.17 21.42
C GLY A 175 20.51 3.37 20.31
N GLY A 176 19.25 3.35 20.71
CA GLY A 176 18.10 3.55 19.84
C GLY A 176 16.92 2.71 20.32
N VAL A 177 15.72 3.07 19.89
CA VAL A 177 14.48 2.36 20.17
C VAL A 177 14.03 1.59 18.94
N ALA A 178 13.59 0.35 19.12
CA ALA A 178 12.96 -0.47 18.09
C ALA A 178 11.51 0.01 17.89
N LEU A 179 11.28 0.92 16.94
CA LEU A 179 9.97 1.59 16.74
C LEU A 179 8.83 0.61 16.50
N GLY A 180 9.08 -0.53 15.87
CA GLY A 180 8.08 -1.58 15.66
C GLY A 180 7.61 -2.31 16.93
N LEU A 181 8.17 -1.96 18.11
CA LEU A 181 7.82 -2.49 19.44
C LEU A 181 7.48 -1.37 20.44
N ASN A 182 7.24 -0.13 19.96
CA ASN A 182 7.04 1.03 20.82
C ASN A 182 5.59 1.57 20.80
N PHE A 183 4.65 0.90 20.09
CA PHE A 183 3.24 1.31 20.06
C PHE A 183 2.56 1.03 21.40
N SER A 184 1.52 1.82 21.73
CA SER A 184 0.94 1.84 23.08
C SER A 184 0.07 0.62 23.42
N TYR A 185 -0.49 -0.08 22.42
CA TYR A 185 -1.38 -1.21 22.68
C TYR A 185 -0.62 -2.45 23.15
N GLU A 186 -0.95 -2.96 24.33
CA GLU A 186 -0.31 -4.14 24.95
C GLU A 186 1.23 -4.05 24.96
N TRP A 187 1.73 -2.85 25.22
CA TRP A 187 3.17 -2.61 25.31
C TRP A 187 3.72 -3.13 26.64
N GLU A 188 4.84 -3.83 26.57
CA GLU A 188 5.59 -4.29 27.74
C GLU A 188 7.09 -4.05 27.56
N ALA A 189 7.77 -3.69 28.63
CA ALA A 189 9.23 -3.55 28.68
C ALA A 189 9.93 -4.93 28.79
N VAL A 190 9.64 -5.82 27.84
CA VAL A 190 10.21 -7.20 27.84
C VAL A 190 11.74 -7.23 27.73
N ILE A 191 12.34 -6.17 27.19
CA ILE A 191 13.79 -5.98 27.05
C ILE A 191 14.12 -4.60 27.64
N PRO A 192 14.50 -4.50 28.92
CA PRO A 192 14.72 -3.21 29.60
C PRO A 192 16.08 -2.57 29.29
N GLU A 193 17.01 -3.27 28.62
CA GLU A 193 18.36 -2.77 28.37
C GLU A 193 18.38 -1.83 27.16
N ALA A 194 18.58 -0.54 27.39
CA ALA A 194 18.56 0.51 26.37
C ALA A 194 19.54 0.30 25.19
N CYS A 195 20.60 -0.51 25.38
CA CYS A 195 21.55 -0.85 24.33
C CYS A 195 21.16 -2.13 23.56
N ALA A 196 20.14 -2.86 23.97
CA ALA A 196 19.71 -4.10 23.29
C ALA A 196 19.20 -3.82 21.87
N PRO A 197 19.35 -4.78 20.94
CA PRO A 197 18.87 -4.61 19.55
C PRO A 197 17.37 -4.33 19.47
N ASN A 198 16.54 -4.99 20.29
CA ASN A 198 15.10 -4.89 20.28
C ASN A 198 14.55 -4.10 21.48
N TYR A 199 15.29 -3.08 21.93
CA TYR A 199 14.84 -2.22 23.03
C TYR A 199 13.55 -1.48 22.64
N PRO A 200 12.41 -1.69 23.34
CA PRO A 200 11.11 -1.14 22.95
C PRO A 200 10.89 0.31 23.43
N GLY A 201 11.89 0.94 24.04
CA GLY A 201 11.79 2.26 24.63
C GLY A 201 11.62 2.23 26.16
N PRO A 202 11.69 3.43 26.81
CA PRO A 202 11.51 3.54 28.27
C PRO A 202 10.04 3.47 28.70
N SER A 203 9.12 3.69 27.78
CA SER A 203 7.66 3.57 27.96
C SER A 203 6.97 3.36 26.61
N GLU A 204 5.69 3.02 26.67
CA GLU A 204 4.84 3.01 25.49
C GLU A 204 4.89 4.37 24.76
N ALA A 205 4.88 4.34 23.46
CA ALA A 205 4.89 5.51 22.58
C ALA A 205 5.88 6.61 23.03
N SER A 206 7.05 6.19 23.56
CA SER A 206 8.08 7.15 24.00
C SER A 206 8.68 7.95 22.85
N GLU A 207 8.67 7.39 21.65
CA GLU A 207 9.36 7.97 20.50
C GLU A 207 8.45 8.89 19.69
N PRO A 208 8.95 10.05 19.24
CA PRO A 208 8.17 10.99 18.45
C PRO A 208 7.68 10.38 17.12
N GLU A 209 8.44 9.46 16.54
CA GLU A 209 8.06 8.72 15.35
C GLU A 209 6.80 7.87 15.59
N THR A 210 6.76 7.14 16.69
CA THR A 210 5.61 6.31 17.08
C THR A 210 4.39 7.18 17.37
N GLN A 211 4.57 8.27 18.13
CA GLN A 211 3.49 9.22 18.43
C GLN A 211 2.88 9.82 17.17
N ALA A 212 3.73 10.17 16.19
CA ALA A 212 3.26 10.73 14.91
C ALA A 212 2.36 9.74 14.15
N ILE A 213 2.75 8.45 14.09
CA ILE A 213 1.96 7.41 13.44
C ILE A 213 0.66 7.15 14.18
N GLN A 214 0.69 7.00 15.51
CA GLN A 214 -0.52 6.76 16.31
C GLN A 214 -1.53 7.88 16.12
N THR A 215 -1.11 9.13 16.32
CA THR A 215 -1.97 10.31 16.17
C THR A 215 -2.58 10.38 14.76
N TYR A 216 -1.78 10.08 13.73
CA TYR A 216 -2.26 10.10 12.36
C TYR A 216 -3.30 9.01 12.09
N LEU A 217 -3.05 7.79 12.54
CA LEU A 217 -4.00 6.68 12.38
C LEU A 217 -5.29 6.93 13.15
N GLU A 218 -5.21 7.45 14.39
CA GLU A 218 -6.37 7.85 15.17
C GLU A 218 -7.22 8.90 14.42
N GLU A 219 -6.57 9.91 13.79
CA GLU A 219 -7.26 10.93 12.99
C GLU A 219 -8.03 10.32 11.81
N ILE A 220 -7.37 9.48 11.02
CA ILE A 220 -7.94 9.01 9.77
C ILE A 220 -8.87 7.80 9.91
N LEU A 221 -8.70 6.98 10.96
CA LEU A 221 -9.49 5.75 11.18
C LEU A 221 -10.62 5.94 12.19
N ALA A 222 -10.81 7.13 12.74
CA ALA A 222 -11.89 7.42 13.71
C ALA A 222 -13.30 7.14 13.17
N GLN A 223 -13.46 7.11 11.85
CA GLN A 223 -14.73 6.82 11.17
C GLN A 223 -14.53 5.66 10.22
N ASN A 224 -15.43 4.68 10.28
CA ASN A 224 -15.46 3.49 9.42
C ASN A 224 -14.15 2.66 9.45
N PRO A 225 -13.61 2.30 10.62
CA PRO A 225 -12.40 1.49 10.71
C PRO A 225 -12.56 0.14 10.02
N GLU A 226 -13.77 -0.43 9.99
CA GLU A 226 -14.12 -1.69 9.32
C GLU A 226 -13.99 -1.64 7.79
N ARG A 227 -13.96 -0.44 7.21
CA ARG A 227 -13.71 -0.18 5.79
C ARG A 227 -12.31 0.37 5.57
N SER A 228 -11.39 -0.11 6.35
CA SER A 228 -9.98 0.27 6.29
C SER A 228 -9.11 -0.98 6.47
N LEU A 229 -7.95 -0.98 5.84
CA LEU A 229 -6.95 -2.02 6.00
C LEU A 229 -5.60 -1.37 6.29
N VAL A 230 -4.97 -1.76 7.40
CA VAL A 230 -3.63 -1.30 7.78
C VAL A 230 -2.63 -2.44 7.56
N ILE A 231 -1.56 -2.18 6.82
CA ILE A 231 -0.49 -3.16 6.60
C ILE A 231 0.85 -2.60 7.10
N ASP A 232 1.44 -3.30 8.06
CA ASP A 232 2.80 -3.09 8.55
C ASP A 232 3.78 -3.85 7.66
N LEU A 233 4.46 -3.14 6.75
CA LEU A 233 5.42 -3.71 5.81
C LEU A 233 6.80 -3.80 6.45
N GLN A 234 7.28 -5.03 6.62
CA GLN A 234 8.55 -5.34 7.28
C GLN A 234 9.46 -6.20 6.40
N ASN A 235 10.72 -6.30 6.78
CA ASN A 235 11.66 -7.28 6.22
C ASN A 235 11.52 -8.63 6.92
N GLU A 236 12.04 -9.67 6.26
CA GLU A 236 12.37 -11.01 6.78
C GLU A 236 11.19 -11.87 7.20
N GLY A 237 11.01 -12.95 6.46
CA GLY A 237 10.15 -14.05 6.88
C GLY A 237 9.18 -14.61 5.85
N ASP A 238 8.82 -13.90 4.79
CA ASP A 238 7.74 -14.29 3.85
C ASP A 238 6.47 -14.71 4.59
N TRP A 239 5.98 -13.84 5.48
CA TRP A 239 4.79 -14.08 6.27
C TRP A 239 3.79 -12.94 6.15
N LEU A 240 2.52 -13.32 6.04
CA LEU A 240 1.37 -12.45 6.32
C LEU A 240 0.79 -12.83 7.68
N ILE A 241 1.05 -11.99 8.68
CA ILE A 241 0.79 -12.30 10.08
C ILE A 241 -0.43 -11.53 10.56
N THR A 242 -1.40 -12.26 11.13
CA THR A 242 -2.60 -11.66 11.72
C THR A 242 -2.36 -11.23 13.17
N PRO A 243 -3.07 -10.22 13.72
CA PRO A 243 -3.08 -9.98 15.15
C PRO A 243 -3.72 -11.18 15.90
N PHE A 244 -3.38 -11.48 17.18
CA PHE A 244 -2.53 -10.64 17.99
C PHE A 244 -1.11 -11.20 18.05
N LEU A 245 -0.11 -10.28 18.03
CA LEU A 245 1.30 -10.65 18.11
C LEU A 245 1.80 -10.71 19.56
N TYR A 246 1.12 -10.00 20.48
CA TYR A 246 1.50 -9.94 21.89
C TYR A 246 1.10 -11.19 22.68
N SER A 247 0.23 -12.04 22.17
CA SER A 247 -0.26 -13.22 22.88
C SER A 247 -0.76 -14.28 21.90
N LYS A 248 -0.44 -15.55 22.20
CA LYS A 248 -0.99 -16.71 21.48
C LYS A 248 -2.33 -17.21 22.02
N THR A 249 -2.75 -16.68 23.15
CA THR A 249 -3.97 -17.11 23.85
C THR A 249 -4.97 -15.97 24.01
N ALA A 250 -4.67 -14.79 23.45
CA ALA A 250 -5.63 -13.72 23.39
C ALA A 250 -6.82 -14.14 22.54
N ASP A 251 -8.02 -13.89 23.04
CA ASP A 251 -9.24 -14.13 22.29
C ASP A 251 -9.36 -13.13 21.14
N ASN A 252 -9.40 -13.65 19.93
CA ASN A 252 -9.60 -12.84 18.73
C ASN A 252 -10.81 -13.39 17.96
N PRO A 253 -12.00 -12.79 18.13
CA PRO A 253 -13.21 -13.28 17.47
C PRO A 253 -13.20 -13.18 15.95
N LEU A 254 -12.25 -12.42 15.38
CA LEU A 254 -12.07 -12.24 13.94
C LEU A 254 -10.81 -12.96 13.40
N GLU A 255 -10.26 -13.89 14.15
CA GLU A 255 -9.01 -14.57 13.77
C GLU A 255 -9.15 -15.33 12.45
N ASP A 256 -10.25 -16.03 12.24
CA ASP A 256 -10.51 -16.75 10.99
C ASP A 256 -10.68 -15.80 9.81
N ASP A 257 -11.42 -14.72 9.98
CA ASP A 257 -11.63 -13.70 8.94
C ASP A 257 -10.31 -13.02 8.53
N LEU A 258 -9.48 -12.68 9.50
CA LEU A 258 -8.15 -12.12 9.27
C LEU A 258 -7.21 -13.12 8.59
N TYR A 259 -7.31 -14.41 8.95
CA TYR A 259 -6.53 -15.45 8.30
C TYR A 259 -6.95 -15.66 6.84
N MET A 260 -8.24 -15.60 6.53
CA MET A 260 -8.76 -15.63 5.16
C MET A 260 -8.26 -14.44 4.35
N LEU A 261 -8.28 -13.23 4.93
CA LEU A 261 -7.69 -12.04 4.31
C LEU A 261 -6.20 -12.24 4.01
N ALA A 262 -5.43 -12.71 4.99
CA ALA A 262 -4.01 -12.99 4.79
C ALA A 262 -3.77 -14.05 3.72
N SER A 263 -4.59 -15.11 3.67
CA SER A 263 -4.58 -16.14 2.63
C SER A 263 -4.78 -15.57 1.23
N LYS A 264 -5.79 -14.70 1.06
CA LYS A 264 -6.06 -14.01 -0.22
C LYS A 264 -4.87 -13.17 -0.67
N LEU A 265 -4.29 -12.39 0.24
CA LEU A 265 -3.14 -11.54 -0.08
C LEU A 265 -1.88 -12.36 -0.40
N ALA A 266 -1.71 -13.51 0.22
CA ALA A 266 -0.56 -14.40 0.02
C ALA A 266 -0.59 -15.17 -1.32
N TYR A 267 -1.71 -15.24 -2.00
CA TYR A 267 -1.93 -16.16 -3.13
C TYR A 267 -0.85 -16.11 -4.22
N ASN A 268 -0.43 -14.92 -4.63
CA ASN A 268 0.57 -14.74 -5.69
C ASN A 268 1.98 -14.45 -5.15
N SER A 269 2.24 -14.79 -3.88
CA SER A 269 3.54 -14.56 -3.25
C SER A 269 4.10 -15.83 -2.63
N GLN A 270 5.36 -15.82 -2.23
CA GLN A 270 5.96 -16.88 -1.40
C GLN A 270 5.51 -16.77 0.05
N ALA A 271 5.00 -15.62 0.47
CA ALA A 271 4.51 -15.41 1.82
C ALA A 271 3.41 -16.41 2.20
N MET A 272 3.44 -16.82 3.46
CA MET A 272 2.45 -17.72 4.04
C MET A 272 1.61 -16.97 5.09
N PRO A 273 0.29 -17.13 5.10
CA PRO A 273 -0.54 -16.60 6.15
C PRO A 273 -0.22 -17.30 7.48
N ASN A 274 -0.22 -16.55 8.57
CA ASN A 274 0.06 -17.09 9.88
C ASN A 274 -0.76 -16.39 10.97
N ARG A 275 -1.29 -17.16 11.90
CA ARG A 275 -1.99 -16.69 13.09
C ARG A 275 -0.97 -16.34 14.16
N GLY A 276 -0.71 -15.05 14.37
CA GLY A 276 0.38 -14.58 15.21
C GLY A 276 1.76 -14.91 14.63
N ILE A 277 2.83 -14.72 15.40
CA ILE A 277 4.19 -14.92 14.94
C ILE A 277 4.61 -16.39 15.01
N PRO A 278 5.29 -16.91 13.95
CA PRO A 278 5.91 -18.23 13.98
C PRO A 278 6.87 -18.41 15.17
N ASP A 279 7.18 -19.66 15.53
CA ASP A 279 8.22 -20.05 16.51
C ASP A 279 8.03 -19.59 17.94
N ASN A 280 6.78 -19.30 18.37
CA ASN A 280 6.43 -18.88 19.73
C ASN A 280 7.06 -17.54 20.18
N LEU A 281 7.52 -16.73 19.26
CA LEU A 281 7.91 -15.36 19.57
C LEU A 281 6.67 -14.54 19.94
N ILE A 282 6.79 -13.71 20.97
CA ILE A 282 5.77 -12.73 21.37
C ILE A 282 6.35 -11.35 21.12
N LEU A 283 5.60 -10.49 20.43
CA LEU A 283 5.97 -9.10 20.20
C LEU A 283 4.89 -8.18 20.78
N THR A 284 5.25 -7.40 21.77
CA THR A 284 4.39 -6.40 22.40
C THR A 284 4.60 -5.03 21.78
N GLY A 285 3.59 -4.15 21.86
CA GLY A 285 3.70 -2.78 21.36
C GLY A 285 3.88 -2.69 19.84
N THR A 286 3.20 -3.54 19.06
CA THR A 286 3.31 -3.55 17.60
C THR A 286 2.29 -2.62 16.95
N LEU A 287 2.62 -2.11 15.75
CA LEU A 287 1.67 -1.35 14.92
C LEU A 287 0.43 -2.17 14.57
N THR A 288 0.62 -3.45 14.23
CA THR A 288 -0.45 -4.37 13.84
C THR A 288 -1.47 -4.53 14.96
N ASP A 289 -1.00 -4.78 16.20
CA ASP A 289 -1.89 -4.91 17.34
C ASP A 289 -2.53 -3.58 17.76
N PHE A 290 -1.82 -2.47 17.62
CA PHE A 290 -2.37 -1.13 17.85
C PHE A 290 -3.52 -0.81 16.87
N ALA A 291 -3.33 -1.05 15.58
CA ALA A 291 -4.36 -0.78 14.58
C ALA A 291 -5.59 -1.67 14.78
N PHE A 292 -5.41 -2.95 15.05
CA PHE A 292 -6.52 -3.87 15.27
C PHE A 292 -7.16 -3.73 16.64
N GLY A 293 -6.36 -3.81 17.71
CA GLY A 293 -6.87 -3.86 19.09
C GLY A 293 -7.37 -2.51 19.59
N HIS A 294 -6.66 -1.41 19.29
CA HIS A 294 -7.03 -0.07 19.74
C HIS A 294 -7.98 0.63 18.76
N LEU A 295 -7.66 0.64 17.47
CA LEU A 295 -8.43 1.37 16.46
C LEU A 295 -9.54 0.55 15.82
N GLN A 296 -9.63 -0.74 16.09
CA GLN A 296 -10.62 -1.67 15.53
C GLN A 296 -10.58 -1.74 14.00
N ALA A 297 -9.44 -1.43 13.40
CA ALA A 297 -9.23 -1.52 11.97
C ALA A 297 -8.56 -2.85 11.60
N PRO A 298 -9.08 -3.62 10.64
CA PRO A 298 -8.39 -4.78 10.09
C PRO A 298 -6.93 -4.47 9.80
N SER A 299 -6.02 -5.28 10.31
CA SER A 299 -4.60 -5.06 10.13
C SER A 299 -3.83 -6.36 9.95
N LEU A 300 -2.72 -6.28 9.22
CA LEU A 300 -1.80 -7.38 8.99
C LEU A 300 -0.36 -6.87 9.06
N ARG A 301 0.55 -7.74 9.48
CA ARG A 301 1.98 -7.53 9.29
C ARG A 301 2.45 -8.35 8.09
N PHE A 302 3.04 -7.69 7.10
CA PHE A 302 3.58 -8.33 5.92
C PHE A 302 5.11 -8.28 5.94
N ASN A 303 5.72 -9.41 6.26
CA ASN A 303 7.16 -9.62 6.22
C ASN A 303 7.55 -10.09 4.83
N LEU A 304 8.42 -9.33 4.17
CA LEU A 304 8.88 -9.58 2.80
C LEU A 304 10.23 -10.28 2.79
N GLY A 305 10.33 -11.37 2.05
CA GLY A 305 11.57 -12.05 1.71
C GLY A 305 12.11 -12.97 2.80
N THR A 306 12.63 -14.12 2.38
CA THR A 306 13.35 -15.06 3.26
C THR A 306 14.81 -15.18 2.85
N ASP A 307 15.68 -15.48 3.82
CA ASP A 307 17.07 -15.87 3.57
C ASP A 307 17.20 -17.34 3.11
N LEU A 308 16.36 -17.75 2.15
CA LEU A 308 16.39 -19.11 1.60
C LEU A 308 17.70 -19.44 0.89
N ALA A 309 18.46 -18.43 0.50
CA ALA A 309 19.71 -18.56 -0.24
C ALA A 309 20.97 -18.40 0.63
N GLY A 310 20.84 -18.21 1.95
CA GLY A 310 21.97 -17.97 2.87
C GLY A 310 22.73 -16.69 2.55
N GLY A 311 22.03 -15.63 2.15
CA GLY A 311 22.61 -14.37 1.73
C GLY A 311 21.80 -13.15 2.17
N ASP A 312 22.28 -11.98 1.80
CA ASP A 312 21.63 -10.71 2.06
C ASP A 312 20.33 -10.58 1.24
N ILE A 313 19.16 -10.71 1.89
CA ILE A 313 17.83 -10.60 1.28
C ILE A 313 17.53 -9.20 0.74
N THR A 314 18.32 -8.21 1.15
CA THR A 314 18.14 -6.82 0.68
C THR A 314 18.80 -6.58 -0.67
N ARG A 315 19.42 -7.59 -1.29
CA ARG A 315 20.06 -7.45 -2.60
C ARG A 315 19.06 -7.29 -3.73
N CYS A 316 19.41 -6.46 -4.68
CA CYS A 316 18.56 -6.07 -5.81
C CYS A 316 18.04 -7.23 -6.65
N TRP A 317 18.85 -8.26 -6.92
CA TRP A 317 18.38 -9.39 -7.73
C TRP A 317 17.17 -10.10 -7.10
N TYR A 318 17.17 -10.28 -5.76
CA TYR A 318 16.08 -10.92 -5.06
C TYR A 318 14.86 -10.01 -4.98
N PHE A 319 15.08 -8.71 -4.75
CA PHE A 319 14.02 -7.73 -4.79
C PHE A 319 13.35 -7.68 -6.16
N ASP A 320 14.10 -7.55 -7.24
CA ASP A 320 13.57 -7.37 -8.58
C ASP A 320 12.82 -8.61 -9.10
N GLU A 321 13.39 -9.81 -8.87
CA GLU A 321 12.85 -11.06 -9.43
C GLU A 321 11.74 -11.69 -8.58
N VAL A 322 11.74 -11.44 -7.26
CA VAL A 322 10.83 -12.13 -6.33
C VAL A 322 9.97 -11.13 -5.56
N MET A 323 10.57 -10.30 -4.69
CA MET A 323 9.80 -9.49 -3.74
C MET A 323 8.90 -8.45 -4.42
N LYS A 324 9.40 -7.79 -5.47
CA LYS A 324 8.68 -6.72 -6.18
C LYS A 324 7.43 -7.22 -6.91
N PRO A 325 7.48 -8.23 -7.81
CA PRO A 325 6.27 -8.70 -8.48
C PRO A 325 5.24 -9.29 -7.52
N GLU A 326 5.68 -10.07 -6.54
CA GLU A 326 4.80 -10.68 -5.54
C GLU A 326 4.18 -9.66 -4.61
N GLY A 327 4.99 -8.74 -4.10
CA GLY A 327 4.54 -7.67 -3.21
C GLY A 327 3.55 -6.72 -3.89
N LEU A 328 3.81 -6.30 -5.14
CA LEU A 328 2.87 -5.46 -5.90
C LEU A 328 1.53 -6.16 -6.12
N ALA A 329 1.52 -7.47 -6.41
CA ALA A 329 0.29 -8.24 -6.55
C ALA A 329 -0.49 -8.28 -5.23
N SER A 330 0.17 -8.54 -4.11
CA SER A 330 -0.45 -8.56 -2.77
C SER A 330 -1.00 -7.19 -2.37
N LEU A 331 -0.26 -6.10 -2.60
CA LEU A 331 -0.70 -4.74 -2.27
C LEU A 331 -1.86 -4.26 -3.17
N THR A 332 -1.88 -4.67 -4.43
CA THR A 332 -3.02 -4.39 -5.33
C THR A 332 -4.29 -5.08 -4.83
N ARG A 333 -4.20 -6.36 -4.42
CA ARG A 333 -5.33 -7.06 -3.78
C ARG A 333 -5.77 -6.36 -2.49
N ALA A 334 -4.83 -5.95 -1.65
CA ALA A 334 -5.14 -5.22 -0.43
C ALA A 334 -5.94 -3.94 -0.71
N ALA A 335 -5.57 -3.19 -1.75
CA ALA A 335 -6.32 -2.01 -2.17
C ALA A 335 -7.73 -2.35 -2.67
N MET A 336 -7.88 -3.41 -3.44
CA MET A 336 -9.19 -3.87 -3.94
C MET A 336 -10.12 -4.36 -2.83
N LEU A 337 -9.55 -4.93 -1.76
CA LEU A 337 -10.29 -5.43 -0.60
C LEU A 337 -10.58 -4.34 0.45
N ALA A 338 -9.98 -3.16 0.37
CA ALA A 338 -10.09 -2.13 1.42
C ALA A 338 -11.54 -1.68 1.72
N ALA A 339 -12.47 -1.86 0.79
CA ALA A 339 -13.88 -1.52 0.99
C ALA A 339 -14.62 -2.42 2.00
N GLY A 340 -14.12 -3.63 2.23
CA GLY A 340 -14.64 -4.61 3.19
C GLY A 340 -13.62 -5.72 3.39
N PRO A 341 -12.48 -5.46 4.08
CA PRO A 341 -11.35 -6.37 4.06
C PRO A 341 -11.69 -7.78 4.55
N LEU A 342 -12.48 -7.89 5.61
CA LEU A 342 -12.82 -9.18 6.20
C LEU A 342 -13.93 -9.91 5.44
N SER A 343 -14.97 -9.19 5.02
CA SER A 343 -16.10 -9.80 4.31
C SER A 343 -15.75 -10.16 2.86
N GLN A 344 -15.09 -9.26 2.13
CA GLN A 344 -14.77 -9.49 0.71
C GLN A 344 -13.63 -10.51 0.51
N ALA A 345 -12.81 -10.74 1.54
CA ALA A 345 -11.80 -11.78 1.47
C ALA A 345 -12.39 -13.20 1.48
N GLN A 346 -13.60 -13.38 1.97
CA GLN A 346 -14.27 -14.68 2.06
C GLN A 346 -15.05 -15.05 0.80
N GLY A 347 -15.48 -14.07 0.01
CA GLY A 347 -16.31 -14.33 -1.17
C GLY A 347 -15.53 -14.67 -2.44
N PRO A 348 -16.24 -15.08 -3.51
CA PRO A 348 -15.66 -15.55 -4.75
C PRO A 348 -14.86 -14.48 -5.50
N GLU A 349 -13.83 -14.90 -6.21
CA GLU A 349 -13.02 -14.02 -7.05
C GLU A 349 -13.41 -14.15 -8.53
N ILE A 350 -13.52 -12.99 -9.20
CA ILE A 350 -13.83 -12.92 -10.63
C ILE A 350 -12.54 -12.93 -11.47
N THR A 351 -12.56 -13.67 -12.55
CA THR A 351 -11.59 -13.60 -13.63
C THR A 351 -12.30 -13.37 -14.95
N PHE A 352 -11.97 -12.29 -15.64
CA PHE A 352 -12.45 -12.08 -17.00
C PHE A 352 -11.71 -12.98 -17.97
N THR A 353 -12.47 -13.74 -18.77
CA THR A 353 -11.92 -14.62 -19.80
C THR A 353 -11.74 -13.87 -21.09
N THR A 354 -12.77 -13.11 -21.52
CA THR A 354 -12.72 -12.23 -22.68
C THR A 354 -13.45 -10.92 -22.44
N ILE A 355 -12.93 -9.84 -23.05
CA ILE A 355 -13.62 -8.56 -23.17
C ILE A 355 -13.52 -8.17 -24.65
N GLU A 356 -14.64 -8.29 -25.38
CA GLU A 356 -14.70 -8.04 -26.80
C GLU A 356 -15.43 -6.74 -27.09
N TYR A 357 -14.74 -5.81 -27.75
CA TYR A 357 -15.26 -4.52 -28.12
C TYR A 357 -15.77 -4.53 -29.57
N PHE A 358 -17.06 -4.30 -29.76
CA PHE A 358 -17.71 -4.17 -31.06
C PHE A 358 -18.17 -2.71 -31.29
N PRO A 359 -18.51 -2.32 -32.52
CA PRO A 359 -18.94 -0.94 -32.81
C PRO A 359 -20.18 -0.45 -32.02
N PHE A 360 -21.04 -1.38 -31.57
CA PHE A 360 -22.34 -1.04 -30.93
C PHE A 360 -22.56 -1.76 -29.60
N LYS A 361 -21.59 -2.53 -29.14
CA LYS A 361 -21.70 -3.30 -27.89
C LYS A 361 -20.33 -3.70 -27.37
N THR A 362 -20.27 -3.99 -26.08
CA THR A 362 -19.13 -4.70 -25.47
C THR A 362 -19.68 -6.00 -24.89
N HIS A 363 -19.03 -7.13 -25.23
CA HIS A 363 -19.35 -8.44 -24.67
C HIS A 363 -18.24 -8.86 -23.70
N ILE A 364 -18.65 -9.31 -22.51
CA ILE A 364 -17.75 -9.70 -21.43
C ILE A 364 -18.11 -11.12 -21.00
N THR A 365 -17.10 -11.99 -20.94
CA THR A 365 -17.21 -13.33 -20.34
C THR A 365 -16.21 -13.50 -19.23
N GLY A 366 -16.52 -14.33 -18.25
CA GLY A 366 -15.64 -14.57 -17.13
C GLY A 366 -16.07 -15.75 -16.29
N GLN A 367 -15.34 -15.98 -15.22
CA GLN A 367 -15.60 -17.01 -14.25
C GLN A 367 -15.48 -16.44 -12.84
N ALA A 368 -16.43 -16.76 -11.99
CA ALA A 368 -16.36 -16.58 -10.55
C ALA A 368 -15.94 -17.89 -9.90
N ASP A 369 -15.03 -17.86 -8.94
CA ASP A 369 -14.45 -19.03 -8.30
C ASP A 369 -14.21 -18.74 -6.81
N ASP A 370 -14.89 -19.49 -5.94
CA ASP A 370 -14.80 -19.34 -4.50
C ASP A 370 -13.54 -20.00 -3.91
N MET A 371 -12.96 -20.97 -4.60
CA MET A 371 -11.69 -21.59 -4.20
C MET A 371 -10.47 -20.76 -4.59
N LYS A 372 -10.65 -19.77 -5.46
CA LYS A 372 -9.53 -19.08 -6.06
C LYS A 372 -8.86 -18.15 -5.09
N SER A 373 -7.53 -18.08 -5.24
CA SER A 373 -6.71 -17.08 -4.59
C SER A 373 -6.58 -17.22 -3.08
N TYR A 374 -6.62 -18.43 -2.57
CA TYR A 374 -6.24 -18.74 -1.19
C TYR A 374 -4.90 -19.48 -1.11
N LYS A 375 -4.15 -19.22 -0.06
CA LYS A 375 -2.89 -19.88 0.21
C LYS A 375 -2.72 -20.12 1.74
N PRO A 376 -2.63 -21.36 2.24
CA PRO A 376 -2.78 -22.60 1.47
C PRO A 376 -4.16 -22.69 0.79
N PRO A 377 -4.32 -23.55 -0.24
CA PRO A 377 -5.64 -23.79 -0.79
C PRO A 377 -6.62 -24.24 0.29
N LEU A 378 -7.87 -23.76 0.21
CA LEU A 378 -8.94 -24.18 1.11
C LEU A 378 -9.22 -25.68 0.99
N GLU A 379 -9.64 -26.31 2.10
CA GLU A 379 -10.17 -27.65 2.08
C GLU A 379 -11.61 -27.66 1.53
N GLN A 380 -12.13 -28.82 1.15
CA GLN A 380 -13.41 -28.92 0.42
C GLN A 380 -14.63 -28.45 1.23
N ASP A 381 -14.54 -28.38 2.54
CA ASP A 381 -15.57 -27.90 3.45
C ASP A 381 -15.42 -26.42 3.83
N GLU A 382 -14.37 -25.73 3.35
CA GLU A 382 -14.09 -24.34 3.63
C GLU A 382 -14.57 -23.36 2.54
N TYR A 383 -15.10 -23.87 1.41
CA TYR A 383 -15.60 -23.03 0.33
C TYR A 383 -17.08 -23.30 0.04
N SER A 384 -17.75 -22.26 -0.44
CA SER A 384 -19.17 -22.27 -0.75
C SER A 384 -19.43 -22.36 -2.26
N ALA A 385 -20.67 -22.69 -2.64
CA ALA A 385 -21.08 -22.56 -4.02
C ALA A 385 -21.19 -21.09 -4.42
N VAL A 386 -20.82 -20.76 -5.65
CA VAL A 386 -21.07 -19.42 -6.19
C VAL A 386 -22.57 -19.26 -6.40
N HIS A 387 -23.18 -18.22 -5.81
CA HIS A 387 -24.60 -17.95 -5.92
C HIS A 387 -24.94 -17.16 -7.19
N HIS A 388 -24.25 -16.05 -7.44
CA HIS A 388 -24.44 -15.22 -8.63
C HIS A 388 -23.29 -14.25 -8.85
N VAL A 389 -23.25 -13.69 -10.05
CA VAL A 389 -22.42 -12.54 -10.41
C VAL A 389 -23.32 -11.39 -10.81
N ALA A 390 -23.03 -10.19 -10.31
CA ALA A 390 -23.74 -8.99 -10.70
C ALA A 390 -22.79 -7.83 -10.95
N PHE A 391 -23.27 -6.80 -11.61
CA PHE A 391 -22.54 -5.57 -11.82
C PHE A 391 -23.34 -4.34 -11.40
N SER A 392 -22.64 -3.28 -11.04
CA SER A 392 -23.18 -1.91 -10.95
C SER A 392 -22.50 -1.01 -11.96
N LEU A 393 -23.22 -0.05 -12.50
CA LEU A 393 -22.74 0.87 -13.54
C LEU A 393 -22.52 2.26 -12.96
N ASP A 394 -21.28 2.77 -13.08
CA ASP A 394 -20.84 4.11 -12.66
C ASP A 394 -20.96 4.40 -11.15
N VAL A 395 -21.56 3.50 -10.37
CA VAL A 395 -21.71 3.63 -8.92
C VAL A 395 -20.99 2.46 -8.26
N PRO A 396 -20.02 2.73 -7.37
CA PRO A 396 -19.27 1.65 -6.73
C PRO A 396 -20.17 0.80 -5.81
N PRO A 397 -19.91 -0.51 -5.69
CA PRO A 397 -20.76 -1.48 -4.97
C PRO A 397 -21.08 -1.14 -3.51
N TRP A 398 -20.20 -0.47 -2.81
CA TRP A 398 -20.41 -0.06 -1.41
C TRP A 398 -21.24 1.23 -1.24
N SER A 399 -21.58 1.89 -2.34
CA SER A 399 -22.47 3.05 -2.28
C SER A 399 -23.91 2.61 -1.99
N PRO A 400 -24.65 3.32 -1.12
CA PRO A 400 -26.06 3.03 -0.91
C PRO A 400 -26.93 3.24 -2.16
N ASP A 401 -26.41 3.97 -3.16
CA ASP A 401 -27.08 4.22 -4.44
C ASP A 401 -26.74 3.16 -5.50
N ALA A 402 -25.92 2.15 -5.18
CA ALA A 402 -25.57 1.10 -6.13
C ALA A 402 -26.78 0.23 -6.49
N VAL A 403 -27.06 0.14 -7.79
CA VAL A 403 -28.06 -0.76 -8.33
C VAL A 403 -27.37 -1.90 -9.04
N PHE A 404 -27.58 -3.11 -8.54
CA PHE A 404 -26.99 -4.31 -9.12
C PHE A 404 -27.89 -4.90 -10.21
N THR A 405 -27.27 -5.24 -11.34
CA THR A 405 -27.88 -6.04 -12.40
C THR A 405 -27.19 -7.39 -12.43
N GLN A 406 -27.97 -8.45 -12.24
CA GLN A 406 -27.48 -9.82 -12.30
C GLN A 406 -27.04 -10.16 -13.74
N MET A 407 -25.92 -10.85 -13.87
CA MET A 407 -25.42 -11.31 -15.16
C MET A 407 -26.10 -12.60 -15.61
N ASP A 408 -26.07 -12.85 -16.92
CA ASP A 408 -26.43 -14.16 -17.46
C ASP A 408 -25.35 -15.17 -17.04
N TRP A 409 -25.76 -16.32 -16.55
CA TRP A 409 -24.84 -17.33 -16.02
C TRP A 409 -25.24 -18.72 -16.53
N SER A 410 -24.24 -19.58 -16.71
CA SER A 410 -24.44 -21.02 -16.92
C SER A 410 -24.56 -21.72 -15.57
N GLU A 411 -25.38 -22.77 -15.49
CA GLU A 411 -25.41 -23.60 -14.30
C GLU A 411 -24.01 -24.06 -13.94
N PRO A 412 -23.65 -24.07 -12.62
CA PRO A 412 -22.37 -24.55 -12.17
C PRO A 412 -22.05 -25.92 -12.79
N VAL A 413 -20.84 -26.10 -13.22
CA VAL A 413 -20.39 -27.42 -13.72
C VAL A 413 -20.74 -28.44 -12.63
N SER A 414 -21.48 -29.47 -12.94
CA SER A 414 -22.12 -30.40 -11.98
C SER A 414 -21.16 -31.04 -10.96
N ASN A 415 -19.85 -30.90 -11.13
CA ASN A 415 -18.80 -31.37 -10.22
C ASN A 415 -17.98 -30.23 -9.56
N ALA A 416 -18.33 -28.97 -9.79
CA ALA A 416 -17.61 -27.81 -9.25
C ALA A 416 -18.58 -26.66 -8.94
N PRO A 417 -19.43 -26.79 -7.89
CA PRO A 417 -20.43 -25.76 -7.55
C PRO A 417 -19.81 -24.45 -7.09
N PHE A 418 -18.54 -24.46 -6.71
CA PHE A 418 -17.72 -23.30 -6.33
C PHE A 418 -17.23 -22.48 -7.53
N MET A 419 -17.52 -22.88 -8.77
CA MET A 419 -17.16 -22.19 -10.00
C MET A 419 -18.40 -21.89 -10.84
N MET A 420 -18.51 -20.67 -11.34
CA MET A 420 -19.62 -20.22 -12.19
C MET A 420 -19.09 -19.41 -13.37
N ASP A 421 -19.37 -19.86 -14.58
CA ASP A 421 -19.11 -19.05 -15.77
C ASP A 421 -20.24 -18.05 -15.97
N PHE A 422 -19.90 -16.83 -16.37
CA PHE A 422 -20.84 -15.76 -16.60
C PHE A 422 -20.54 -15.03 -17.91
N GLU A 423 -21.57 -14.41 -18.48
CA GLU A 423 -21.45 -13.53 -19.64
C GLU A 423 -22.45 -12.37 -19.57
N HIS A 424 -22.13 -11.27 -20.22
CA HIS A 424 -23.06 -10.17 -20.42
C HIS A 424 -22.69 -9.33 -21.65
N THR A 425 -23.72 -8.79 -22.30
CA THR A 425 -23.55 -7.88 -23.46
C THR A 425 -24.11 -6.51 -23.13
N PHE A 426 -23.22 -5.53 -23.05
CA PHE A 426 -23.58 -4.11 -22.87
C PHE A 426 -23.89 -3.50 -24.25
N HIS A 427 -25.16 -3.24 -24.55
CA HIS A 427 -25.57 -2.57 -25.77
C HIS A 427 -25.46 -1.05 -25.63
N PHE A 428 -24.72 -0.40 -26.51
CA PHE A 428 -24.47 1.05 -26.47
C PHE A 428 -25.74 1.89 -26.64
N ALA A 429 -26.82 1.32 -27.20
CA ALA A 429 -28.12 1.98 -27.27
C ALA A 429 -28.80 2.17 -25.91
N GLU A 430 -28.38 1.42 -24.89
CA GLU A 430 -28.89 1.45 -23.53
C GLU A 430 -28.04 2.32 -22.59
N LEU A 431 -26.88 2.81 -23.06
CA LEU A 431 -25.94 3.58 -22.30
C LEU A 431 -25.83 5.02 -22.86
N THR A 432 -25.51 5.97 -21.99
CA THR A 432 -25.19 7.32 -22.44
C THR A 432 -23.85 7.33 -23.16
N PRO A 433 -23.62 8.23 -24.13
CA PRO A 433 -22.30 8.38 -24.73
C PRO A 433 -21.25 8.82 -23.68
N GLY A 434 -20.10 8.19 -23.69
CA GLY A 434 -19.02 8.50 -22.76
C GLY A 434 -18.29 7.27 -22.24
N LYS A 435 -17.47 7.50 -21.21
CA LYS A 435 -16.75 6.46 -20.47
C LYS A 435 -17.62 6.01 -19.31
N HIS A 436 -17.86 4.71 -19.21
CA HIS A 436 -18.59 4.07 -18.11
C HIS A 436 -17.67 3.13 -17.35
N MET A 437 -17.75 3.17 -16.03
CA MET A 437 -17.08 2.21 -15.15
C MET A 437 -18.11 1.14 -14.76
N VAL A 438 -17.82 -0.11 -15.07
CA VAL A 438 -18.64 -1.27 -14.68
C VAL A 438 -17.92 -2.00 -13.57
N TYR A 439 -18.54 -2.06 -12.40
CA TYR A 439 -18.03 -2.78 -11.24
C TYR A 439 -18.69 -4.14 -11.15
N PHE A 440 -17.88 -5.20 -11.13
CA PHE A 440 -18.34 -6.57 -11.03
C PHE A 440 -18.04 -7.13 -9.65
N GLN A 441 -18.99 -7.90 -9.13
CA GLN A 441 -18.84 -8.62 -7.88
C GLN A 441 -19.55 -9.97 -7.97
N ALA A 442 -19.01 -10.98 -7.30
CA ALA A 442 -19.61 -12.31 -7.18
C ALA A 442 -20.00 -12.54 -5.71
N TRP A 443 -21.02 -13.32 -5.49
CA TRP A 443 -21.48 -13.75 -4.17
C TRP A 443 -21.44 -15.27 -4.07
N ASP A 444 -21.04 -15.77 -2.93
CA ASP A 444 -21.21 -17.17 -2.58
C ASP A 444 -22.65 -17.47 -2.09
N THR A 445 -22.89 -18.71 -1.72
CA THR A 445 -24.16 -19.17 -1.17
C THR A 445 -23.99 -19.42 0.33
N ASP A 446 -24.82 -18.78 1.16
CA ASP A 446 -24.83 -19.04 2.58
C ASP A 446 -25.45 -20.44 2.89
N PRO A 447 -25.35 -20.94 4.15
CA PRO A 447 -25.91 -22.24 4.53
C PRO A 447 -27.43 -22.37 4.36
N SER A 448 -28.18 -21.26 4.20
CA SER A 448 -29.61 -21.26 3.94
C SER A 448 -29.97 -21.35 2.46
N GLY A 449 -28.98 -21.18 1.57
CA GLY A 449 -29.15 -21.11 0.13
C GLY A 449 -29.37 -19.70 -0.42
N GLU A 450 -29.25 -18.67 0.42
CA GLU A 450 -29.35 -17.27 0.05
C GLU A 450 -27.95 -16.68 -0.30
N PRO A 451 -27.86 -15.48 -0.90
CA PRO A 451 -26.56 -14.82 -1.13
C PRO A 451 -25.79 -14.62 0.17
N GLY A 452 -24.58 -15.14 0.23
CA GLY A 452 -23.65 -15.04 1.36
C GLY A 452 -22.68 -13.88 1.21
N GLN A 453 -21.37 -14.17 1.24
CA GLN A 453 -20.34 -13.14 1.19
C GLN A 453 -20.07 -12.66 -0.23
N ALA A 454 -19.92 -11.36 -0.38
CA ALA A 454 -19.51 -10.75 -1.64
C ALA A 454 -17.98 -10.77 -1.76
N GLY A 455 -17.47 -11.19 -2.90
CA GLY A 455 -16.04 -11.23 -3.16
C GLY A 455 -15.44 -9.87 -3.54
N MET A 456 -14.18 -9.91 -3.94
CA MET A 456 -13.40 -8.75 -4.36
C MET A 456 -14.01 -8.08 -5.60
N ILE A 457 -14.00 -6.74 -5.59
CA ILE A 457 -14.52 -5.94 -6.71
C ILE A 457 -13.50 -5.90 -7.84
N ASN A 458 -13.96 -6.15 -9.05
CA ASN A 458 -13.23 -5.98 -10.29
C ASN A 458 -13.96 -4.98 -11.19
N ALA A 459 -13.24 -4.22 -11.99
CA ALA A 459 -13.84 -3.23 -12.85
C ALA A 459 -13.41 -3.35 -14.32
N VAL A 460 -14.30 -2.92 -15.21
CA VAL A 460 -14.03 -2.79 -16.65
C VAL A 460 -14.53 -1.43 -17.12
N VAL A 461 -13.79 -0.82 -18.03
CA VAL A 461 -14.21 0.43 -18.67
C VAL A 461 -14.88 0.13 -20.01
N ILE A 462 -16.09 0.69 -20.19
CA ILE A 462 -16.80 0.67 -21.46
C ILE A 462 -16.81 2.09 -22.03
N ASN A 463 -16.31 2.24 -23.25
CA ASN A 463 -16.34 3.52 -23.98
C ASN A 463 -17.47 3.51 -25.00
N VAL A 464 -18.54 4.25 -24.73
CA VAL A 464 -19.69 4.40 -25.62
C VAL A 464 -19.42 5.59 -26.56
N PRO A 465 -19.29 5.38 -27.90
CA PRO A 465 -18.97 6.45 -28.82
C PRO A 465 -20.10 7.46 -28.95
N LEU A 466 -19.74 8.73 -29.17
CA LEU A 466 -20.67 9.77 -29.57
C LEU A 466 -21.15 9.47 -31.00
N TYR A 467 -22.31 8.84 -31.15
CA TYR A 467 -22.93 8.72 -32.46
C TYR A 467 -23.60 10.05 -32.83
N THR A 468 -23.03 10.77 -33.77
CA THR A 468 -23.79 11.77 -34.50
C THR A 468 -24.86 11.02 -35.29
N TYR A 469 -26.12 11.16 -34.90
CA TYR A 469 -27.26 10.69 -35.65
C TYR A 469 -27.24 11.45 -37.01
N ILE A 470 -26.76 10.80 -38.06
CA ILE A 470 -27.01 11.25 -39.43
C ILE A 470 -28.39 10.71 -39.77
N PRO A 471 -29.44 11.57 -39.86
CA PRO A 471 -30.74 11.07 -40.28
C PRO A 471 -30.58 10.53 -41.70
N LEU A 472 -30.87 9.24 -41.90
CA LEU A 472 -31.05 8.69 -43.23
C LEU A 472 -32.19 9.43 -43.88
N ILE A 473 -31.87 10.45 -44.67
CA ILE A 473 -32.81 11.05 -45.57
C ILE A 473 -33.09 9.99 -46.63
N ASN A 474 -34.20 9.27 -46.47
CA ASN A 474 -34.76 8.43 -47.52
C ASN A 474 -34.98 9.27 -48.77
N ARG A 475 -34.21 9.01 -49.81
CA ARG A 475 -34.48 9.46 -51.16
C ARG A 475 -35.47 8.54 -51.85
#